data_89010dd3f64babd45db032e1cd6c06e4
#
_entry.id   89010dd3f64babd45db032e1cd6c06e4
#
_cell.length_a   1.000
_cell.length_b   1.000
_cell.length_c   1.000
_cell.angle_alpha   90.00
_cell.angle_beta   90.00
_cell.angle_gamma   90.00
#
_symmetry.space_group_name_H-M   'P 1'
#
loop_
_entity.id
_entity.type
_entity.pdbx_description
1 polymer ?
#
loop_
_entity_poly.entity_id
_entity_poly.type
_entity_poly.pdbx_seq_one_letter_code
_entity_poly.pdbx_strand_id
1 'polypeptide(L)'
;MVDPAHILASLADEEESRAAELLRRHGMATAEWLRLLGEAPLDDRALAASTTDSMPLGVEARAILQDATALARSSDRSRQVATEHLLGAILQAGSAALTPVLAAGLPVGSILIEIMGSPLVADEPLVFPPEIGPPVLIAPSEEVDLGRVLDASANRAREGLRVIEDYVRFALDDAMLTRRLKDVRHRVDEAVRGFGPDLLIDSRDVEGDVGAHVMSPPSAIRESPSAVLSANFKRAQEALRSLEEYAKLADDWISGRFEVARYDLYTLEKLVMTAISAARSLGDARLYVLVGGSPTLGDLSWIVAEALAGGADAIQLREKDRADREVLERAREVRRLTAKAGARFLMNDRADLAKLSGADGVHLGQDDLTVRDARRVVGPRSAVGVSIHDLGQLERAVIDGASYLGVGPVFLSETKQFDTHVGLALVRQAAEATSLPWFAIGGIDSHNIESVLEAGASRVAVSAAIARATSPRAACRELRDRIDRR
;
A
#
# COMPACT_ATOMS: atom_id res chain seq x y z
N MET A 1 17.69 -9.03 -5.37
CA MET A 1 17.95 -9.80 -4.14
C MET A 1 19.44 -9.97 -4.05
N VAL A 2 20.06 -9.58 -2.94
CA VAL A 2 21.50 -9.72 -2.74
C VAL A 2 21.80 -11.18 -2.46
N ASP A 3 22.71 -11.77 -3.21
CA ASP A 3 23.20 -13.14 -3.03
C ASP A 3 24.71 -13.12 -2.68
N PRO A 4 25.35 -14.26 -2.41
CA PRO A 4 26.77 -14.35 -2.06
C PRO A 4 27.70 -13.77 -3.11
N ALA A 5 27.35 -13.80 -4.41
CA ALA A 5 28.18 -13.25 -5.47
C ALA A 5 28.24 -11.72 -5.39
N HIS A 6 27.12 -11.06 -5.08
CA HIS A 6 27.08 -9.61 -4.88
C HIS A 6 27.91 -9.17 -3.68
N ILE A 7 27.89 -9.93 -2.57
CA ILE A 7 28.73 -9.64 -1.39
C ILE A 7 30.22 -9.78 -1.75
N LEU A 8 30.56 -10.86 -2.46
CA LEU A 8 31.94 -11.09 -2.91
C LEU A 8 32.43 -10.00 -3.86
N ALA A 9 31.59 -9.56 -4.80
CA ALA A 9 31.93 -8.48 -5.71
C ALA A 9 32.19 -7.17 -4.95
N SER A 10 31.33 -6.81 -4.00
CA SER A 10 31.50 -5.63 -3.16
C SER A 10 32.78 -5.70 -2.30
N LEU A 11 33.09 -6.86 -1.71
CA LEU A 11 34.32 -7.04 -0.93
C LEU A 11 35.59 -6.88 -1.79
N ALA A 12 35.53 -7.25 -3.07
CA ALA A 12 36.64 -7.12 -3.98
C ALA A 12 36.80 -5.69 -4.52
N ASP A 13 35.68 -4.99 -4.72
CA ASP A 13 35.66 -3.61 -5.26
C ASP A 13 36.13 -2.58 -4.22
N GLU A 14 35.98 -2.89 -2.94
CA GLU A 14 36.47 -2.06 -1.83
C GLU A 14 38.01 -2.23 -1.67
N GLU A 15 38.80 -1.55 -2.52
CA GLU A 15 40.24 -1.73 -2.63
C GLU A 15 41.04 -1.54 -1.32
N GLU A 16 40.55 -0.75 -0.40
CA GLU A 16 41.15 -0.50 0.92
C GLU A 16 40.72 -1.53 1.98
N SER A 17 39.77 -2.43 1.65
CA SER A 17 39.30 -3.43 2.60
C SER A 17 40.31 -4.54 2.86
N ARG A 18 40.31 -5.10 4.07
CA ARG A 18 41.18 -6.21 4.44
C ARG A 18 40.87 -7.48 3.65
N ALA A 19 39.61 -7.69 3.28
CA ALA A 19 39.21 -8.78 2.38
C ALA A 19 39.90 -8.65 1.01
N ALA A 20 39.89 -7.47 0.41
CA ALA A 20 40.56 -7.21 -0.86
C ALA A 20 42.10 -7.35 -0.74
N GLU A 21 42.68 -6.92 0.38
CA GLU A 21 44.12 -7.09 0.64
C GLU A 21 44.49 -8.58 0.73
N LEU A 22 43.72 -9.39 1.47
CA LEU A 22 43.92 -10.84 1.58
C LEU A 22 43.83 -11.52 0.21
N LEU A 23 42.83 -11.20 -0.59
CA LEU A 23 42.68 -11.73 -1.94
C LEU A 23 43.85 -11.39 -2.84
N ARG A 24 44.35 -10.13 -2.79
CA ARG A 24 45.52 -9.69 -3.56
C ARG A 24 46.78 -10.39 -3.12
N ARG A 25 47.02 -10.59 -1.82
CA ARG A 25 48.19 -11.33 -1.29
C ARG A 25 48.22 -12.79 -1.76
N HIS A 26 47.06 -13.38 -1.97
CA HIS A 26 46.95 -14.74 -2.47
C HIS A 26 46.82 -14.84 -4.00
N GLY A 27 47.19 -13.78 -4.71
CA GLY A 27 47.35 -13.78 -6.16
C GLY A 27 46.09 -13.47 -6.96
N MET A 28 45.05 -12.99 -6.30
CA MET A 28 43.79 -12.67 -6.97
C MET A 28 43.62 -11.14 -7.09
N ALA A 29 43.81 -10.59 -8.30
CA ALA A 29 43.55 -9.18 -8.56
C ALA A 29 42.05 -8.88 -8.64
N THR A 30 41.62 -7.69 -8.17
CA THR A 30 40.21 -7.24 -8.14
C THR A 30 39.52 -7.42 -9.50
N ALA A 31 40.15 -6.98 -10.58
CA ALA A 31 39.59 -7.07 -11.94
C ALA A 31 39.38 -8.54 -12.40
N GLU A 32 40.26 -9.43 -11.99
CA GLU A 32 40.15 -10.88 -12.31
C GLU A 32 39.04 -11.54 -11.49
N TRP A 33 38.93 -11.14 -10.22
CA TRP A 33 37.87 -11.59 -9.35
C TRP A 33 36.49 -11.22 -9.86
N LEU A 34 36.26 -9.94 -10.19
CA LEU A 34 34.98 -9.47 -10.73
C LEU A 34 34.63 -10.16 -12.05
N ARG A 35 35.60 -10.35 -12.93
CA ARG A 35 35.43 -11.08 -14.19
C ARG A 35 35.00 -12.54 -13.95
N LEU A 36 35.56 -13.22 -12.97
CA LEU A 36 35.22 -14.61 -12.64
C LEU A 36 33.81 -14.74 -12.04
N LEU A 37 33.35 -13.74 -11.29
CA LEU A 37 32.00 -13.68 -10.75
C LEU A 37 30.95 -13.27 -11.79
N GLY A 38 31.36 -12.84 -13.01
CA GLY A 38 30.44 -12.38 -14.04
C GLY A 38 29.84 -10.98 -13.78
N GLU A 39 30.41 -10.25 -12.83
CA GLU A 39 29.97 -8.90 -12.43
C GLU A 39 30.79 -7.82 -13.16
N ALA A 40 30.16 -6.73 -13.57
CA ALA A 40 30.84 -5.52 -14.01
C ALA A 40 31.17 -4.66 -12.78
N PRO A 41 32.28 -3.86 -12.81
CA PRO A 41 32.53 -2.89 -11.74
C PRO A 41 31.31 -2.02 -11.51
N LEU A 42 30.92 -1.84 -10.25
CA LEU A 42 29.79 -1.00 -9.89
C LEU A 42 30.12 0.45 -10.27
N ASP A 43 29.37 1.03 -11.20
CA ASP A 43 29.52 2.43 -11.61
C ASP A 43 29.02 3.32 -10.46
N ASP A 44 29.83 4.28 -10.00
CA ASP A 44 29.49 5.26 -8.93
C ASP A 44 28.13 5.97 -9.14
N ARG A 45 27.65 6.02 -10.38
CA ARG A 45 26.33 6.54 -10.72
C ARG A 45 25.18 5.61 -10.35
N ALA A 46 25.41 4.31 -10.28
CA ALA A 46 24.39 3.35 -9.88
C ALA A 46 24.18 3.34 -8.36
N LEU A 47 25.23 3.57 -7.56
CA LEU A 47 25.12 3.76 -6.11
C LEU A 47 24.34 5.03 -5.72
N ALA A 48 24.52 6.13 -6.44
CA ALA A 48 23.84 7.40 -6.15
C ALA A 48 22.34 7.38 -6.47
N ALA A 49 21.88 6.48 -7.33
CA ALA A 49 20.47 6.33 -7.70
C ALA A 49 19.67 5.37 -6.79
N SER A 50 20.35 4.62 -5.91
CA SER A 50 19.76 3.52 -5.13
C SER A 50 19.49 3.84 -3.64
N THR A 51 19.48 5.10 -3.25
CA THR A 51 19.39 5.50 -1.83
C THR A 51 18.02 5.37 -1.18
N THR A 52 17.04 4.67 -1.77
CA THR A 52 15.69 4.54 -1.17
C THR A 52 15.10 3.13 -1.11
N ASP A 53 15.71 2.11 -1.72
CA ASP A 53 15.21 0.75 -1.61
C ASP A 53 16.33 -0.20 -1.16
N SER A 54 16.27 -0.65 0.11
CA SER A 54 17.11 -1.75 0.61
C SER A 54 16.81 -3.00 -0.22
N MET A 55 17.78 -3.49 -0.99
CA MET A 55 17.64 -4.74 -1.71
C MET A 55 17.55 -5.90 -0.72
N PRO A 56 16.54 -6.77 -0.79
CA PRO A 56 16.39 -7.88 0.14
C PRO A 56 17.55 -8.88 0.00
N LEU A 57 18.13 -9.27 1.13
CA LEU A 57 19.14 -10.32 1.20
C LEU A 57 18.53 -11.70 0.90
N GLY A 58 19.20 -12.50 0.09
CA GLY A 58 18.87 -13.90 -0.12
C GLY A 58 19.10 -14.75 1.13
N VAL A 59 18.54 -15.95 1.17
CA VAL A 59 18.69 -16.88 2.33
C VAL A 59 20.16 -17.21 2.57
N GLU A 60 20.93 -17.52 1.53
CA GLU A 60 22.36 -17.78 1.60
C GLU A 60 23.16 -16.55 2.09
N ALA A 61 22.85 -15.36 1.61
CA ALA A 61 23.53 -14.14 2.03
C ALA A 61 23.33 -13.86 3.53
N ARG A 62 22.18 -14.20 4.08
CA ARG A 62 21.91 -14.08 5.52
C ARG A 62 22.69 -15.10 6.35
N ALA A 63 22.73 -16.36 5.90
CA ALA A 63 23.52 -17.38 6.57
C ALA A 63 25.00 -16.96 6.64
N ILE A 64 25.54 -16.43 5.55
CA ILE A 64 26.90 -15.90 5.50
C ILE A 64 27.14 -14.78 6.52
N LEU A 65 26.21 -13.85 6.68
CA LEU A 65 26.32 -12.79 7.69
C LEU A 65 26.31 -13.32 9.11
N GLN A 66 25.51 -14.37 9.40
CA GLN A 66 25.51 -15.06 10.67
C GLN A 66 26.84 -15.79 10.92
N ASP A 67 27.35 -16.49 9.93
CA ASP A 67 28.62 -17.20 9.98
C ASP A 67 29.81 -16.24 10.15
N ALA A 68 29.80 -15.08 9.47
CA ALA A 68 30.78 -14.02 9.65
C ALA A 68 30.83 -13.51 11.10
N THR A 69 29.66 -13.38 11.72
CA THR A 69 29.54 -13.01 13.13
C THR A 69 30.12 -14.08 14.06
N ALA A 70 29.88 -15.36 13.77
CA ALA A 70 30.49 -16.47 14.52
C ALA A 70 32.02 -16.51 14.39
N LEU A 71 32.52 -16.25 13.17
CA LEU A 71 33.94 -16.13 12.87
C LEU A 71 34.59 -14.97 13.64
N ALA A 72 34.01 -13.78 13.62
CA ALA A 72 34.51 -12.64 14.36
C ALA A 72 34.60 -12.90 15.87
N ARG A 73 33.67 -13.68 16.42
CA ARG A 73 33.71 -14.10 17.85
C ARG A 73 34.79 -15.09 18.16
N SER A 74 35.12 -15.98 17.23
CA SER A 74 36.17 -17.01 17.43
C SER A 74 37.56 -16.45 17.23
N SER A 75 37.74 -15.43 16.40
CA SER A 75 39.05 -14.85 16.03
C SER A 75 39.48 -13.68 16.91
N ASP A 76 38.55 -12.88 17.48
CA ASP A 76 38.90 -11.77 18.35
C ASP A 76 37.85 -11.49 19.44
N ARG A 77 38.34 -10.94 20.58
CA ARG A 77 37.49 -10.50 21.70
C ARG A 77 36.70 -9.20 21.42
N SER A 78 36.99 -8.53 20.31
CA SER A 78 36.36 -7.25 19.96
C SER A 78 34.86 -7.38 19.60
N ARG A 79 34.40 -8.58 19.21
CA ARG A 79 33.03 -8.87 18.76
C ARG A 79 32.55 -8.05 17.53
N GLN A 80 33.46 -7.42 16.81
CA GLN A 80 33.12 -6.64 15.62
C GLN A 80 33.37 -7.46 14.37
N VAL A 81 32.40 -7.46 13.45
CA VAL A 81 32.55 -8.12 12.15
C VAL A 81 33.26 -7.17 11.21
N ALA A 82 34.33 -7.63 10.56
CA ALA A 82 35.07 -6.91 9.55
C ALA A 82 34.99 -7.63 8.20
N THR A 83 35.52 -7.00 7.13
CA THR A 83 35.40 -7.54 5.77
C THR A 83 36.02 -8.91 5.58
N GLU A 84 37.12 -9.21 6.29
CA GLU A 84 37.76 -10.53 6.30
C GLU A 84 36.86 -11.63 6.93
N HIS A 85 36.04 -11.30 7.92
CA HIS A 85 35.10 -12.26 8.50
C HIS A 85 34.00 -12.61 7.52
N LEU A 86 33.51 -11.63 6.73
CA LEU A 86 32.56 -11.89 5.64
C LEU A 86 33.19 -12.76 4.56
N LEU A 87 34.40 -12.46 4.15
CA LEU A 87 35.15 -13.29 3.21
C LEU A 87 35.33 -14.71 3.75
N GLY A 88 35.75 -14.85 5.01
CA GLY A 88 35.91 -16.14 5.67
C GLY A 88 34.63 -16.97 5.72
N ALA A 89 33.51 -16.36 6.07
CA ALA A 89 32.22 -17.02 6.10
C ALA A 89 31.77 -17.50 4.70
N ILE A 90 31.95 -16.69 3.68
CA ILE A 90 31.63 -17.08 2.30
C ILE A 90 32.50 -18.25 1.83
N LEU A 91 33.81 -18.22 2.16
CA LEU A 91 34.73 -19.30 1.82
C LEU A 91 34.41 -20.60 2.55
N GLN A 92 33.97 -20.54 3.82
CA GLN A 92 33.54 -21.72 4.60
C GLN A 92 32.22 -22.30 4.15
N ALA A 93 31.26 -21.44 3.76
CA ALA A 93 29.93 -21.86 3.30
C ALA A 93 29.99 -22.67 1.99
N GLY A 94 31.08 -22.57 1.22
CA GLY A 94 31.23 -23.30 -0.03
C GLY A 94 30.17 -22.94 -1.08
N SER A 95 29.70 -21.70 -1.07
CA SER A 95 28.65 -21.21 -1.97
C SER A 95 28.94 -21.54 -3.43
N ALA A 96 27.93 -21.90 -4.20
CA ALA A 96 28.04 -22.14 -5.65
C ALA A 96 28.61 -20.91 -6.40
N ALA A 97 28.45 -19.71 -5.85
CA ALA A 97 29.03 -18.48 -6.38
C ALA A 97 30.58 -18.51 -6.44
N LEU A 98 31.22 -19.30 -5.57
CA LEU A 98 32.69 -19.48 -5.57
C LEU A 98 33.23 -20.42 -6.63
N THR A 99 32.39 -21.22 -7.29
CA THR A 99 32.81 -22.24 -8.24
C THR A 99 33.81 -21.74 -9.29
N PRO A 100 33.60 -20.59 -9.95
CA PRO A 100 34.54 -20.07 -10.94
C PRO A 100 35.89 -19.67 -10.33
N VAL A 101 35.87 -19.13 -9.10
CA VAL A 101 37.04 -18.64 -8.38
C VAL A 101 37.86 -19.79 -7.82
N LEU A 102 37.20 -20.84 -7.33
CA LEU A 102 37.85 -22.10 -6.91
C LEU A 102 38.53 -22.81 -8.09
N ALA A 103 37.87 -22.81 -9.24
CA ALA A 103 38.44 -23.36 -10.49
C ALA A 103 39.65 -22.59 -10.97
N ALA A 104 39.75 -21.30 -10.65
CA ALA A 104 40.95 -20.45 -10.92
C ALA A 104 42.08 -20.69 -9.91
N GLY A 105 41.92 -21.52 -8.91
CA GLY A 105 42.98 -21.95 -7.97
C GLY A 105 43.13 -21.10 -6.70
N LEU A 106 42.07 -20.43 -6.26
CA LEU A 106 42.09 -19.67 -4.99
C LEU A 106 42.48 -20.59 -3.81
N PRO A 107 43.53 -20.28 -3.03
CA PRO A 107 44.00 -21.10 -1.94
C PRO A 107 43.16 -20.86 -0.66
N VAL A 108 41.91 -21.32 -0.65
CA VAL A 108 40.93 -21.10 0.43
C VAL A 108 41.48 -21.45 1.81
N GLY A 109 42.17 -22.60 1.93
CA GLY A 109 42.72 -23.03 3.21
C GLY A 109 43.74 -22.06 3.78
N SER A 110 44.59 -21.47 2.94
CA SER A 110 45.61 -20.49 3.37
C SER A 110 44.94 -19.19 3.81
N ILE A 111 43.95 -18.73 3.08
CA ILE A 111 43.18 -17.52 3.43
C ILE A 111 42.46 -17.69 4.76
N LEU A 112 41.79 -18.80 4.95
CA LEU A 112 41.10 -19.11 6.24
C LEU A 112 42.05 -19.19 7.43
N ILE A 113 43.23 -19.78 7.26
CA ILE A 113 44.24 -19.82 8.31
C ILE A 113 44.73 -18.39 8.63
N GLU A 114 44.91 -17.55 7.67
CA GLU A 114 45.31 -16.16 7.87
C GLU A 114 44.24 -15.35 8.59
N ILE A 115 42.96 -15.52 8.21
CA ILE A 115 41.82 -14.92 8.92
C ILE A 115 41.71 -15.36 10.37
N MET A 116 41.89 -16.68 10.65
CA MET A 116 41.73 -17.24 11.97
C MET A 116 42.97 -17.06 12.86
N GLY A 117 44.14 -16.89 12.28
CA GLY A 117 45.44 -16.81 12.98
C GLY A 117 46.03 -15.43 13.20
N SER A 118 45.47 -14.38 12.66
CA SER A 118 45.98 -13.04 12.74
C SER A 118 45.55 -12.32 14.01
N PRO A 119 46.47 -11.75 14.80
CA PRO A 119 46.08 -10.81 15.85
C PRO A 119 45.63 -9.52 15.14
N LEU A 120 44.31 -9.32 15.11
CA LEU A 120 43.70 -8.26 14.39
C LEU A 120 44.04 -6.88 14.99
N VAL A 121 44.74 -6.06 14.23
CA VAL A 121 44.60 -4.61 14.33
C VAL A 121 43.38 -4.28 13.47
N ALA A 122 42.25 -4.05 14.11
CA ALA A 122 41.02 -3.67 13.42
C ALA A 122 41.23 -2.32 12.70
N ASP A 123 41.42 -2.38 11.39
CA ASP A 123 41.07 -1.26 10.55
C ASP A 123 39.56 -1.10 10.64
N GLU A 124 39.05 0.12 10.59
CA GLU A 124 37.68 0.55 10.90
C GLU A 124 36.60 -0.57 10.87
N PRO A 125 35.88 -0.80 11.98
CA PRO A 125 34.83 -1.81 12.00
C PRO A 125 33.78 -1.51 10.95
N LEU A 126 33.31 -2.53 10.23
CA LEU A 126 32.20 -2.39 9.32
C LEU A 126 31.03 -1.74 10.07
N VAL A 127 30.68 -0.51 9.68
CA VAL A 127 29.48 0.17 10.16
C VAL A 127 28.33 -0.48 9.42
N PHE A 128 27.74 -1.51 10.04
CA PHE A 128 26.44 -1.99 9.57
C PHE A 128 25.44 -0.84 9.63
N PRO A 129 24.55 -0.70 8.63
CA PRO A 129 23.44 0.21 8.76
C PRO A 129 22.81 0.05 10.15
N PRO A 130 22.35 1.11 10.82
CA PRO A 130 21.78 1.04 12.17
C PRO A 130 20.63 0.05 12.31
N GLU A 131 20.16 -0.49 11.20
CA GLU A 131 19.18 -1.55 11.04
C GLU A 131 19.72 -2.96 11.32
N ILE A 132 21.05 -3.15 11.39
CA ILE A 132 21.68 -4.44 11.74
C ILE A 132 22.55 -4.22 12.97
N GLY A 133 21.95 -4.21 14.15
CA GLY A 133 22.66 -4.16 15.41
C GLY A 133 23.47 -5.44 15.68
N PRO A 134 24.44 -5.42 16.63
CA PRO A 134 25.16 -6.63 17.00
C PRO A 134 24.17 -7.68 17.51
N PRO A 135 24.29 -8.97 17.11
CA PRO A 135 23.39 -10.01 17.56
C PRO A 135 23.42 -10.10 19.10
N VAL A 136 22.25 -9.96 19.68
CA VAL A 136 22.08 -10.09 21.14
C VAL A 136 22.16 -11.58 21.51
N LEU A 137 23.11 -11.95 22.35
CA LEU A 137 23.16 -13.29 22.90
C LEU A 137 22.08 -13.42 23.99
N ILE A 138 21.05 -14.18 23.71
CA ILE A 138 19.98 -14.53 24.62
C ILE A 138 20.36 -15.83 25.31
N ALA A 139 20.13 -15.95 26.64
CA ALA A 139 20.31 -17.22 27.35
C ALA A 139 19.29 -18.26 26.82
N PRO A 140 19.63 -19.57 26.81
CA PRO A 140 18.71 -20.59 26.29
C PRO A 140 17.32 -20.60 26.92
N SER A 141 17.17 -20.24 28.18
CA SER A 141 15.88 -20.10 28.86
C SER A 141 15.12 -18.86 28.35
N GLU A 142 15.81 -17.75 28.10
CA GLU A 142 15.21 -16.52 27.52
C GLU A 142 14.83 -16.73 26.06
N GLU A 143 15.56 -17.60 25.33
CA GLU A 143 15.23 -17.94 23.93
C GLU A 143 13.91 -18.70 23.84
N VAL A 144 13.63 -19.63 24.74
CA VAL A 144 12.35 -20.35 24.84
C VAL A 144 11.22 -19.37 25.18
N ASP A 145 11.42 -18.46 26.14
CA ASP A 145 10.43 -17.47 26.54
C ASP A 145 10.16 -16.48 25.40
N LEU A 146 11.21 -16.04 24.68
CA LEU A 146 11.09 -15.22 23.50
C LEU A 146 10.29 -15.94 22.40
N GLY A 147 10.61 -17.21 22.13
CA GLY A 147 9.91 -18.04 21.16
C GLY A 147 8.41 -18.16 21.45
N ARG A 148 8.03 -18.33 22.72
CA ARG A 148 6.61 -18.37 23.16
C ARG A 148 5.87 -17.07 22.85
N VAL A 149 6.48 -15.91 23.14
CA VAL A 149 5.87 -14.59 22.85
C VAL A 149 5.74 -14.36 21.36
N LEU A 150 6.78 -14.72 20.59
CA LEU A 150 6.78 -14.57 19.12
C LEU A 150 5.73 -15.49 18.47
N ASP A 151 5.63 -16.77 18.88
CA ASP A 151 4.62 -17.70 18.36
C ASP A 151 3.20 -17.21 18.64
N ALA A 152 2.91 -16.85 19.89
CA ALA A 152 1.59 -16.35 20.27
C ALA A 152 1.21 -15.07 19.49
N SER A 153 2.15 -14.15 19.32
CA SER A 153 1.93 -12.91 18.58
C SER A 153 1.78 -13.16 17.09
N ALA A 154 2.57 -14.08 16.50
CA ALA A 154 2.44 -14.46 15.10
C ALA A 154 1.06 -15.07 14.78
N ASN A 155 0.58 -15.96 15.65
CA ASN A 155 -0.73 -16.57 15.49
C ASN A 155 -1.85 -15.52 15.59
N ARG A 156 -1.81 -14.61 16.59
CA ARG A 156 -2.79 -13.52 16.74
C ARG A 156 -2.79 -12.59 15.52
N ALA A 157 -1.62 -12.25 14.97
CA ALA A 157 -1.51 -11.43 13.76
C ALA A 157 -2.15 -12.13 12.56
N ARG A 158 -1.84 -13.41 12.32
CA ARG A 158 -2.39 -14.21 11.23
C ARG A 158 -3.91 -14.34 11.31
N GLU A 159 -4.43 -14.65 12.49
CA GLU A 159 -5.87 -14.77 12.73
C GLU A 159 -6.60 -13.45 12.49
N GLY A 160 -6.08 -12.35 13.06
CA GLY A 160 -6.64 -11.03 12.84
C GLY A 160 -6.66 -10.62 11.38
N LEU A 161 -5.52 -10.77 10.67
CA LEU A 161 -5.41 -10.50 9.24
C LEU A 161 -6.37 -11.35 8.41
N ARG A 162 -6.57 -12.62 8.77
CA ARG A 162 -7.50 -13.50 8.06
C ARG A 162 -8.95 -13.05 8.19
N VAL A 163 -9.39 -12.69 9.40
CA VAL A 163 -10.76 -12.17 9.62
C VAL A 163 -10.98 -10.87 8.84
N ILE A 164 -9.98 -9.98 8.78
CA ILE A 164 -10.04 -8.74 7.99
C ILE A 164 -10.13 -9.07 6.49
N GLU A 165 -9.27 -9.97 5.98
CA GLU A 165 -9.26 -10.40 4.58
C GLU A 165 -10.62 -10.99 4.17
N ASP A 166 -11.21 -11.84 5.00
CA ASP A 166 -12.50 -12.48 4.72
C ASP A 166 -13.63 -11.45 4.63
N TYR A 167 -13.64 -10.43 5.50
CA TYR A 167 -14.63 -9.34 5.40
C TYR A 167 -14.47 -8.54 4.10
N VAL A 168 -13.24 -8.14 3.78
CA VAL A 168 -12.96 -7.35 2.56
C VAL A 168 -13.28 -8.17 1.31
N ARG A 169 -13.00 -9.47 1.32
CA ARG A 169 -13.25 -10.37 0.21
C ARG A 169 -14.72 -10.69 0.01
N PHE A 170 -15.47 -11.01 1.08
CA PHE A 170 -16.82 -11.59 0.98
C PHE A 170 -17.93 -10.60 1.30
N ALA A 171 -17.66 -9.51 2.02
CA ALA A 171 -18.64 -8.51 2.38
C ALA A 171 -18.48 -7.19 1.61
N LEU A 172 -17.24 -6.76 1.34
CA LEU A 172 -16.97 -5.59 0.50
C LEU A 172 -16.82 -5.95 -0.98
N ASP A 173 -16.43 -7.19 -1.30
CA ASP A 173 -16.15 -7.66 -2.66
C ASP A 173 -15.11 -6.76 -3.38
N ASP A 174 -14.03 -6.36 -2.65
CA ASP A 174 -13.00 -5.46 -3.16
C ASP A 174 -11.72 -6.23 -3.48
N ALA A 175 -11.45 -6.41 -4.76
CA ALA A 175 -10.30 -7.19 -5.22
C ALA A 175 -8.97 -6.49 -4.93
N MET A 176 -8.91 -5.15 -5.00
CA MET A 176 -7.68 -4.39 -4.76
C MET A 176 -7.30 -4.41 -3.28
N LEU A 177 -8.21 -4.12 -2.38
CA LEU A 177 -7.96 -4.17 -0.94
C LEU A 177 -7.67 -5.61 -0.48
N THR A 178 -8.35 -6.63 -1.05
CA THR A 178 -8.05 -8.04 -0.80
C THR A 178 -6.62 -8.40 -1.18
N ARG A 179 -6.14 -7.97 -2.36
CA ARG A 179 -4.76 -8.20 -2.80
C ARG A 179 -3.77 -7.59 -1.82
N ARG A 180 -3.95 -6.34 -1.45
CA ARG A 180 -3.08 -5.64 -0.49
C ARG A 180 -3.05 -6.30 0.89
N LEU A 181 -4.18 -6.79 1.40
CA LEU A 181 -4.22 -7.55 2.65
C LEU A 181 -3.46 -8.87 2.54
N LYS A 182 -3.60 -9.58 1.40
CA LYS A 182 -2.80 -10.79 1.13
C LYS A 182 -1.31 -10.49 1.10
N ASP A 183 -0.90 -9.38 0.49
CA ASP A 183 0.51 -8.98 0.42
C ASP A 183 1.07 -8.70 1.82
N VAL A 184 0.31 -8.01 2.69
CA VAL A 184 0.71 -7.82 4.09
C VAL A 184 0.83 -9.16 4.81
N ARG A 185 -0.17 -10.04 4.68
CA ARG A 185 -0.16 -11.37 5.32
C ARG A 185 1.03 -12.22 4.85
N HIS A 186 1.34 -12.23 3.55
CA HIS A 186 2.51 -12.95 3.02
C HIS A 186 3.81 -12.40 3.57
N ARG A 187 3.98 -11.07 3.66
CA ARG A 187 5.18 -10.46 4.24
C ARG A 187 5.31 -10.77 5.73
N VAL A 188 4.21 -10.80 6.48
CA VAL A 188 4.21 -11.23 7.89
C VAL A 188 4.62 -12.70 7.98
N ASP A 189 4.07 -13.58 7.14
CA ASP A 189 4.43 -14.99 7.12
C ASP A 189 5.91 -15.24 6.76
N GLU A 190 6.44 -14.44 5.81
CA GLU A 190 7.86 -14.49 5.46
C GLU A 190 8.74 -14.01 6.61
N ALA A 191 8.39 -12.93 7.29
CA ALA A 191 9.13 -12.40 8.43
C ALA A 191 9.14 -13.43 9.59
N VAL A 192 7.99 -14.07 9.86
CA VAL A 192 7.88 -15.12 10.90
C VAL A 192 8.74 -16.33 10.57
N ARG A 193 8.83 -16.75 9.30
CA ARG A 193 9.73 -17.85 8.91
C ARG A 193 11.21 -17.54 9.14
N GLY A 194 11.57 -16.25 9.20
CA GLY A 194 12.93 -15.82 9.49
C GLY A 194 13.45 -16.24 10.88
N PHE A 195 12.55 -16.52 11.84
CA PHE A 195 12.95 -17.04 13.16
C PHE A 195 13.33 -18.53 13.15
N GLY A 196 13.10 -19.24 12.04
CA GLY A 196 13.23 -20.68 11.95
C GLY A 196 11.96 -21.42 12.38
N PRO A 197 11.67 -22.59 11.76
CA PRO A 197 10.46 -23.36 12.09
C PRO A 197 10.50 -23.94 13.50
N ASP A 198 11.69 -24.30 13.99
CA ASP A 198 11.88 -25.04 15.24
C ASP A 198 11.65 -24.13 16.45
N LEU A 199 12.20 -22.90 16.45
CA LEU A 199 12.07 -21.97 17.58
C LEU A 199 10.61 -21.73 18.01
N LEU A 200 9.71 -21.49 17.04
CA LEU A 200 8.33 -21.14 17.35
C LEU A 200 7.50 -22.36 17.79
N ILE A 201 7.73 -23.52 17.14
CA ILE A 201 6.97 -24.75 17.44
C ILE A 201 7.45 -25.37 18.74
N ASP A 202 8.76 -25.48 18.93
CA ASP A 202 9.36 -26.09 20.11
C ASP A 202 9.14 -25.27 21.39
N SER A 203 9.00 -23.92 21.22
CA SER A 203 8.69 -23.03 22.34
C SER A 203 7.19 -23.01 22.70
N ARG A 204 6.32 -23.61 21.89
CA ARG A 204 4.87 -23.58 22.12
C ARG A 204 4.46 -24.39 23.32
N ASP A 205 3.84 -23.74 24.30
CA ASP A 205 3.29 -24.35 25.49
C ASP A 205 1.88 -23.86 25.76
N VAL A 206 0.88 -24.61 25.31
CA VAL A 206 -0.54 -24.26 25.44
C VAL A 206 -1.05 -24.60 26.84
N GLU A 207 -0.56 -25.67 27.45
CA GLU A 207 -0.99 -26.12 28.77
C GLU A 207 -0.47 -25.22 29.92
N GLY A 208 0.75 -24.67 29.73
CA GLY A 208 1.38 -23.74 30.69
C GLY A 208 0.99 -22.26 30.42
N ASP A 209 0.10 -21.97 29.49
CA ASP A 209 -0.36 -20.58 29.24
C ASP A 209 -1.28 -20.10 30.36
N VAL A 210 -0.74 -19.28 31.27
CA VAL A 210 -1.51 -18.67 32.36
C VAL A 210 -2.69 -17.84 31.87
N GLY A 211 -2.60 -17.28 30.67
CA GLY A 211 -3.66 -16.50 30.03
C GLY A 211 -4.90 -17.33 29.65
N ALA A 212 -4.71 -18.63 29.40
CA ALA A 212 -5.80 -19.55 29.09
C ALA A 212 -6.76 -19.75 30.29
N HIS A 213 -6.26 -19.58 31.50
CA HIS A 213 -6.98 -19.78 32.75
C HIS A 213 -7.46 -18.48 33.41
N VAL A 214 -6.99 -17.32 32.92
CA VAL A 214 -7.45 -16.03 33.41
C VAL A 214 -8.80 -15.69 32.77
N MET A 215 -9.86 -15.74 33.57
CA MET A 215 -11.19 -15.37 33.14
C MET A 215 -11.22 -13.86 32.78
N SER A 216 -11.20 -13.57 31.50
CA SER A 216 -11.57 -12.24 31.00
C SER A 216 -13.08 -12.08 31.07
N PRO A 217 -13.62 -10.87 31.34
CA PRO A 217 -15.04 -10.61 31.17
C PRO A 217 -15.48 -11.14 29.80
N PRO A 218 -16.68 -11.72 29.66
CA PRO A 218 -17.12 -12.25 28.36
C PRO A 218 -16.91 -11.17 27.32
N SER A 219 -16.15 -11.51 26.28
CA SER A 219 -15.85 -10.60 25.18
C SER A 219 -17.18 -10.06 24.67
N ALA A 220 -17.35 -8.74 24.76
CA ALA A 220 -18.61 -8.06 24.48
C ALA A 220 -19.20 -8.58 23.16
N ILE A 221 -20.51 -8.78 23.14
CA ILE A 221 -21.28 -9.08 21.93
C ILE A 221 -20.89 -8.03 20.89
N ARG A 222 -20.47 -8.47 19.72
CA ARG A 222 -20.16 -7.56 18.62
C ARG A 222 -21.46 -7.04 18.03
N GLU A 223 -21.63 -5.72 18.07
CA GLU A 223 -22.88 -5.07 17.62
C GLU A 223 -23.07 -5.07 16.11
N SER A 224 -21.99 -5.24 15.35
CA SER A 224 -22.02 -5.20 13.88
C SER A 224 -20.79 -5.89 13.25
N PRO A 225 -20.89 -6.30 11.97
CA PRO A 225 -19.71 -6.78 11.24
C PRO A 225 -18.55 -5.77 11.20
N SER A 226 -18.85 -4.47 11.13
CA SER A 226 -17.81 -3.42 11.20
C SER A 226 -17.13 -3.35 12.56
N ALA A 227 -17.82 -3.68 13.66
CA ALA A 227 -17.21 -3.79 14.99
C ALA A 227 -16.28 -5.00 15.09
N VAL A 228 -16.63 -6.13 14.46
CA VAL A 228 -15.75 -7.30 14.35
C VAL A 228 -14.47 -6.92 13.58
N LEU A 229 -14.64 -6.26 12.44
CA LEU A 229 -13.54 -5.80 11.59
C LEU A 229 -12.58 -4.88 12.36
N SER A 230 -13.10 -3.82 12.99
CA SER A 230 -12.29 -2.86 13.75
C SER A 230 -11.51 -3.54 14.88
N ALA A 231 -12.13 -4.48 15.59
CA ALA A 231 -11.45 -5.22 16.66
C ALA A 231 -10.31 -6.11 16.13
N ASN A 232 -10.46 -6.70 14.94
CA ASN A 232 -9.41 -7.52 14.35
C ASN A 232 -8.28 -6.68 13.77
N PHE A 233 -8.55 -5.48 13.24
CA PHE A 233 -7.49 -4.53 12.92
C PHE A 233 -6.64 -4.21 14.16
N LYS A 234 -7.28 -3.89 15.30
CA LYS A 234 -6.55 -3.60 16.54
C LYS A 234 -5.72 -4.79 17.01
N ARG A 235 -6.31 -6.00 17.05
CA ARG A 235 -5.59 -7.23 17.45
C ARG A 235 -4.37 -7.49 16.57
N ALA A 236 -4.51 -7.37 15.24
CA ALA A 236 -3.41 -7.58 14.33
C ALA A 236 -2.32 -6.50 14.49
N GLN A 237 -2.70 -5.23 14.69
CA GLN A 237 -1.76 -4.13 14.93
C GLN A 237 -0.98 -4.31 16.24
N GLU A 238 -1.66 -4.71 17.32
CA GLU A 238 -1.06 -4.99 18.63
C GLU A 238 -0.11 -6.20 18.55
N ALA A 239 -0.53 -7.26 17.85
CA ALA A 239 0.30 -8.44 17.63
C ALA A 239 1.55 -8.11 16.79
N LEU A 240 1.41 -7.31 15.73
CA LEU A 240 2.55 -6.85 14.93
C LEU A 240 3.51 -5.97 15.75
N ARG A 241 2.98 -5.14 16.66
CA ARG A 241 3.83 -4.36 17.57
C ARG A 241 4.62 -5.26 18.52
N SER A 242 3.99 -6.29 19.09
CA SER A 242 4.69 -7.27 19.91
C SER A 242 5.78 -7.99 19.11
N LEU A 243 5.47 -8.45 17.89
CA LEU A 243 6.46 -9.07 17.01
C LEU A 243 7.62 -8.12 16.71
N GLU A 244 7.36 -6.86 16.38
CA GLU A 244 8.37 -5.82 16.13
C GLU A 244 9.29 -5.62 17.34
N GLU A 245 8.74 -5.50 18.56
CA GLU A 245 9.55 -5.24 19.75
C GLU A 245 10.38 -6.46 20.17
N TYR A 246 9.78 -7.64 20.19
CA TYR A 246 10.50 -8.84 20.61
C TYR A 246 11.46 -9.36 19.53
N ALA A 247 11.18 -9.11 18.24
CA ALA A 247 12.11 -9.43 17.16
C ALA A 247 13.44 -8.68 17.27
N LYS A 248 13.48 -7.49 17.87
CA LYS A 248 14.72 -6.73 18.13
C LYS A 248 15.74 -7.49 18.97
N LEU A 249 15.27 -8.42 19.79
CA LEU A 249 16.16 -9.27 20.58
C LEU A 249 16.80 -10.39 19.76
N ALA A 250 16.17 -10.79 18.65
CA ALA A 250 16.64 -11.86 17.79
C ALA A 250 17.29 -11.34 16.52
N ASP A 251 16.62 -10.43 15.80
CA ASP A 251 17.06 -9.90 14.50
C ASP A 251 16.35 -8.57 14.18
N ASP A 252 17.13 -7.48 14.14
CA ASP A 252 16.61 -6.12 13.83
C ASP A 252 16.01 -6.03 12.43
N TRP A 253 16.53 -6.78 11.45
CA TRP A 253 15.99 -6.79 10.11
C TRP A 253 14.58 -7.41 10.06
N ILE A 254 14.37 -8.51 10.81
CA ILE A 254 13.02 -9.11 10.95
C ILE A 254 12.09 -8.14 11.65
N SER A 255 12.56 -7.43 12.70
CA SER A 255 11.83 -6.39 13.40
C SER A 255 11.33 -5.31 12.44
N GLY A 256 12.18 -4.76 11.58
CA GLY A 256 11.83 -3.76 10.57
C GLY A 256 10.72 -4.24 9.62
N ARG A 257 10.68 -5.52 9.26
CA ARG A 257 9.60 -6.08 8.42
C ARG A 257 8.24 -6.06 9.11
N PHE A 258 8.20 -6.30 10.42
CA PHE A 258 6.96 -6.17 11.18
C PHE A 258 6.53 -4.72 11.34
N GLU A 259 7.46 -3.79 11.50
CA GLU A 259 7.19 -2.36 11.51
C GLU A 259 6.51 -1.92 10.21
N VAL A 260 7.10 -2.24 9.05
CA VAL A 260 6.51 -1.94 7.73
C VAL A 260 5.12 -2.55 7.60
N ALA A 261 4.94 -3.82 7.95
CA ALA A 261 3.64 -4.49 7.89
C ALA A 261 2.59 -3.81 8.78
N ARG A 262 2.99 -3.31 9.95
CA ARG A 262 2.11 -2.60 10.89
C ARG A 262 1.65 -1.25 10.33
N TYR A 263 2.54 -0.46 9.71
CA TYR A 263 2.17 0.81 9.07
C TYR A 263 1.28 0.61 7.85
N ASP A 264 1.54 -0.44 7.06
CA ASP A 264 0.66 -0.82 5.96
C ASP A 264 -0.73 -1.20 6.46
N LEU A 265 -0.81 -1.91 7.59
CA LEU A 265 -2.08 -2.28 8.20
C LEU A 265 -2.86 -1.08 8.74
N TYR A 266 -2.19 -0.05 9.28
CA TYR A 266 -2.84 1.23 9.62
C TYR A 266 -3.42 1.92 8.38
N THR A 267 -2.68 1.90 7.28
CA THR A 267 -3.14 2.44 6.01
C THR A 267 -4.36 1.67 5.50
N LEU A 268 -4.31 0.34 5.50
CA LEU A 268 -5.40 -0.53 5.07
C LEU A 268 -6.65 -0.37 5.96
N GLU A 269 -6.50 -0.25 7.28
CA GLU A 269 -7.64 0.06 8.17
C GLU A 269 -8.36 1.33 7.72
N LYS A 270 -7.59 2.40 7.47
CA LYS A 270 -8.14 3.67 7.00
C LYS A 270 -8.89 3.50 5.66
N LEU A 271 -8.31 2.77 4.70
CA LEU A 271 -8.90 2.57 3.37
C LEU A 271 -10.20 1.76 3.46
N VAL A 272 -10.19 0.65 4.19
CA VAL A 272 -11.36 -0.21 4.38
C VAL A 272 -12.49 0.55 5.09
N MET A 273 -12.17 1.28 6.15
CA MET A 273 -13.17 2.08 6.88
C MET A 273 -13.69 3.25 6.02
N THR A 274 -12.85 3.82 5.16
CA THR A 274 -13.27 4.85 4.18
C THR A 274 -14.24 4.25 3.16
N ALA A 275 -13.95 3.06 2.61
CA ALA A 275 -14.84 2.40 1.65
C ALA A 275 -16.22 2.10 2.28
N ILE A 276 -16.24 1.59 3.50
CA ILE A 276 -17.50 1.33 4.25
C ILE A 276 -18.28 2.64 4.48
N SER A 277 -17.59 3.71 4.89
CA SER A 277 -18.20 5.02 5.13
C SER A 277 -18.71 5.64 3.83
N ALA A 278 -17.96 5.52 2.74
CA ALA A 278 -18.31 6.03 1.43
C ALA A 278 -19.58 5.36 0.87
N ALA A 279 -19.66 4.03 0.99
CA ALA A 279 -20.85 3.28 0.62
C ALA A 279 -22.10 3.77 1.37
N ARG A 280 -21.95 4.09 2.67
CA ARG A 280 -23.04 4.65 3.49
C ARG A 280 -23.37 6.10 3.13
N SER A 281 -22.38 6.94 2.85
CA SER A 281 -22.59 8.38 2.63
C SER A 281 -23.21 8.69 1.28
N LEU A 282 -22.82 7.98 0.24
CA LEU A 282 -23.42 8.09 -1.09
C LEU A 282 -24.69 7.26 -1.21
N GLY A 283 -24.89 6.28 -0.31
CA GLY A 283 -26.06 5.44 -0.28
C GLY A 283 -26.34 4.77 -1.63
N ASP A 284 -27.60 4.75 -2.01
CA ASP A 284 -28.07 4.18 -3.28
C ASP A 284 -28.05 5.18 -4.44
N ALA A 285 -27.25 6.27 -4.34
CA ALA A 285 -27.14 7.25 -5.42
C ALA A 285 -26.62 6.58 -6.70
N ARG A 286 -27.45 6.56 -7.75
CA ARG A 286 -27.17 5.90 -9.03
C ARG A 286 -27.09 6.88 -10.21
N LEU A 287 -27.88 7.95 -10.16
CA LEU A 287 -27.90 8.97 -11.21
C LEU A 287 -27.32 10.28 -10.67
N TYR A 288 -26.18 10.68 -11.22
CA TYR A 288 -25.42 11.88 -10.85
C TYR A 288 -25.45 12.88 -12.02
N VAL A 289 -25.98 14.08 -11.79
CA VAL A 289 -26.15 15.08 -12.84
C VAL A 289 -25.20 16.26 -12.63
N LEU A 290 -24.39 16.56 -13.64
CA LEU A 290 -23.49 17.70 -13.66
C LEU A 290 -24.20 18.88 -14.34
N VAL A 291 -24.30 20.00 -13.63
CA VAL A 291 -24.93 21.24 -14.08
C VAL A 291 -23.95 22.40 -14.04
N GLY A 292 -24.07 23.35 -14.94
CA GLY A 292 -23.26 24.56 -15.00
C GLY A 292 -23.40 25.27 -16.32
N GLY A 293 -22.82 26.47 -16.43
CA GLY A 293 -22.89 27.31 -17.62
C GLY A 293 -24.29 27.91 -17.93
N SER A 294 -25.26 27.73 -17.01
CA SER A 294 -26.61 28.32 -17.16
C SER A 294 -26.52 29.84 -17.15
N PRO A 295 -27.19 30.57 -18.09
CA PRO A 295 -27.09 32.00 -18.17
C PRO A 295 -27.50 32.72 -16.88
N THR A 296 -28.61 32.34 -16.30
CA THR A 296 -29.15 32.93 -15.08
C THR A 296 -29.23 31.96 -13.93
N LEU A 297 -29.38 32.46 -12.70
CA LEU A 297 -29.65 31.63 -11.51
C LEU A 297 -31.01 30.91 -11.65
N GLY A 298 -32.00 31.55 -12.28
CA GLY A 298 -33.31 30.97 -12.55
C GLY A 298 -33.23 29.72 -13.43
N ASP A 299 -32.46 29.79 -14.53
CA ASP A 299 -32.26 28.65 -15.44
C ASP A 299 -31.57 27.49 -14.72
N LEU A 300 -30.53 27.79 -13.92
CA LEU A 300 -29.85 26.77 -13.10
C LEU A 300 -30.83 26.12 -12.12
N SER A 301 -31.60 26.93 -11.39
CA SER A 301 -32.59 26.44 -10.43
C SER A 301 -33.64 25.55 -11.08
N TRP A 302 -34.09 25.92 -12.26
CA TRP A 302 -35.06 25.15 -13.03
C TRP A 302 -34.48 23.81 -13.48
N ILE A 303 -33.28 23.79 -14.10
CA ILE A 303 -32.61 22.54 -14.52
C ILE A 303 -32.42 21.62 -13.33
N VAL A 304 -31.91 22.12 -12.20
CA VAL A 304 -31.69 21.34 -10.98
C VAL A 304 -33.01 20.80 -10.45
N ALA A 305 -34.05 21.59 -10.34
CA ALA A 305 -35.36 21.14 -9.86
C ALA A 305 -35.99 20.07 -10.75
N GLU A 306 -35.87 20.22 -12.08
CA GLU A 306 -36.36 19.23 -13.04
C GLU A 306 -35.55 17.93 -13.00
N ALA A 307 -34.22 18.00 -12.87
CA ALA A 307 -33.36 16.83 -12.74
C ALA A 307 -33.71 16.03 -11.46
N LEU A 308 -33.87 16.73 -10.33
CA LEU A 308 -34.27 16.13 -9.06
C LEU A 308 -35.67 15.48 -9.14
N ALA A 309 -36.62 16.17 -9.77
CA ALA A 309 -37.97 15.62 -9.98
C ALA A 309 -37.98 14.42 -10.97
N GLY A 310 -36.97 14.31 -11.82
CA GLY A 310 -36.73 13.17 -12.71
C GLY A 310 -35.99 12.00 -12.06
N GLY A 311 -35.55 12.12 -10.81
CA GLY A 311 -34.89 11.03 -10.08
C GLY A 311 -33.36 11.12 -10.03
N ALA A 312 -32.78 12.31 -10.20
CA ALA A 312 -31.36 12.52 -9.92
C ALA A 312 -31.07 12.41 -8.41
N ASP A 313 -30.11 11.58 -8.03
CA ASP A 313 -29.70 11.34 -6.64
C ASP A 313 -28.60 12.31 -6.17
N ALA A 314 -27.81 12.80 -7.13
CA ALA A 314 -26.72 13.74 -6.85
C ALA A 314 -26.66 14.82 -7.94
N ILE A 315 -26.32 16.02 -7.50
CA ILE A 315 -26.06 17.17 -8.39
C ILE A 315 -24.63 17.67 -8.17
N GLN A 316 -23.89 17.90 -9.26
CA GLN A 316 -22.61 18.60 -9.20
C GLN A 316 -22.74 19.96 -9.86
N LEU A 317 -22.35 21.02 -9.14
CA LEU A 317 -22.23 22.35 -9.74
C LEU A 317 -20.82 22.52 -10.32
N ARG A 318 -20.72 22.71 -11.64
CA ARG A 318 -19.48 22.91 -12.39
C ARG A 318 -19.52 24.25 -13.14
N GLU A 319 -19.03 25.29 -12.48
CA GLU A 319 -18.89 26.65 -13.06
C GLU A 319 -17.41 26.99 -13.18
N LYS A 320 -16.91 27.26 -14.39
CA LYS A 320 -15.49 27.54 -14.64
C LYS A 320 -15.16 29.01 -14.89
N ASP A 321 -16.13 29.76 -15.46
CA ASP A 321 -15.87 31.08 -16.00
C ASP A 321 -16.66 32.17 -15.24
N ARG A 322 -16.92 31.96 -13.94
CA ARG A 322 -17.67 32.90 -13.11
C ARG A 322 -16.87 33.35 -11.88
N ALA A 323 -17.18 34.55 -11.41
CA ALA A 323 -16.60 35.07 -10.15
C ALA A 323 -17.04 34.24 -8.96
N ASP A 324 -16.14 34.03 -8.00
CA ASP A 324 -16.33 33.18 -6.79
C ASP A 324 -17.62 33.52 -6.02
N ARG A 325 -17.96 34.82 -5.92
CA ARG A 325 -19.19 35.26 -5.24
C ARG A 325 -20.44 34.72 -5.95
N GLU A 326 -20.47 34.77 -7.27
CA GLU A 326 -21.59 34.26 -8.08
C GLU A 326 -21.66 32.72 -8.00
N VAL A 327 -20.51 32.04 -8.07
CA VAL A 327 -20.43 30.57 -7.87
C VAL A 327 -20.98 30.18 -6.52
N LEU A 328 -20.61 30.91 -5.45
CA LEU A 328 -21.09 30.64 -4.11
C LEU A 328 -22.59 30.88 -3.96
N GLU A 329 -23.14 31.91 -4.58
CA GLU A 329 -24.60 32.14 -4.60
C GLU A 329 -25.33 30.97 -5.28
N ARG A 330 -24.86 30.57 -6.46
CA ARG A 330 -25.38 29.41 -7.22
C ARG A 330 -25.29 28.13 -6.42
N ALA A 331 -24.14 27.90 -5.76
CA ALA A 331 -23.90 26.73 -4.93
C ALA A 331 -24.89 26.66 -3.75
N ARG A 332 -25.18 27.79 -3.09
CA ARG A 332 -26.17 27.86 -2.01
C ARG A 332 -27.58 27.53 -2.52
N GLU A 333 -27.92 27.97 -3.70
CA GLU A 333 -29.21 27.65 -4.31
C GLU A 333 -29.31 26.15 -4.66
N VAL A 334 -28.28 25.57 -5.28
CA VAL A 334 -28.24 24.14 -5.55
C VAL A 334 -28.33 23.35 -4.24
N ARG A 335 -27.62 23.78 -3.19
CA ARG A 335 -27.71 23.13 -1.86
C ARG A 335 -29.12 23.16 -1.30
N ARG A 336 -29.82 24.30 -1.42
CA ARG A 336 -31.19 24.44 -0.95
C ARG A 336 -32.14 23.47 -1.68
N LEU A 337 -31.99 23.33 -2.99
CA LEU A 337 -32.83 22.45 -3.81
C LEU A 337 -32.54 20.97 -3.52
N THR A 338 -31.26 20.59 -3.46
CA THR A 338 -30.87 19.21 -3.18
C THR A 338 -31.26 18.77 -1.76
N ALA A 339 -31.09 19.64 -0.75
CA ALA A 339 -31.50 19.37 0.62
C ALA A 339 -33.04 19.12 0.71
N LYS A 340 -33.85 19.90 0.00
CA LYS A 340 -35.30 19.70 -0.06
C LYS A 340 -35.69 18.37 -0.69
N ALA A 341 -34.91 17.91 -1.69
CA ALA A 341 -35.16 16.65 -2.39
C ALA A 341 -34.52 15.42 -1.72
N GLY A 342 -33.71 15.61 -0.69
CA GLY A 342 -32.94 14.52 -0.08
C GLY A 342 -31.77 14.03 -0.95
N ALA A 343 -31.39 14.80 -1.98
CA ALA A 343 -30.30 14.47 -2.89
C ALA A 343 -28.96 15.06 -2.42
N ARG A 344 -27.86 14.54 -2.95
CA ARG A 344 -26.50 15.00 -2.63
C ARG A 344 -26.11 16.21 -3.50
N PHE A 345 -25.40 17.15 -2.87
CA PHE A 345 -24.79 18.28 -3.57
C PHE A 345 -23.26 18.19 -3.50
N LEU A 346 -22.61 18.19 -4.66
CA LEU A 346 -21.17 18.13 -4.81
C LEU A 346 -20.67 19.36 -5.59
N MET A 347 -19.59 19.96 -5.09
CA MET A 347 -18.92 21.07 -5.77
C MET A 347 -17.82 20.55 -6.69
N ASN A 348 -17.68 21.10 -7.88
CA ASN A 348 -16.56 20.78 -8.77
C ASN A 348 -15.31 21.58 -8.39
N ASP A 349 -14.14 20.93 -8.28
CA ASP A 349 -12.78 21.45 -8.07
C ASP A 349 -12.58 22.28 -6.76
N ARG A 350 -13.47 23.15 -6.42
CA ARG A 350 -13.35 24.18 -5.39
C ARG A 350 -13.77 23.69 -3.99
N ALA A 351 -12.79 23.11 -3.26
CA ALA A 351 -13.00 22.63 -1.88
C ALA A 351 -13.43 23.74 -0.90
N ASP A 352 -12.94 24.96 -1.09
CA ASP A 352 -13.29 26.15 -0.32
C ASP A 352 -14.77 26.54 -0.51
N LEU A 353 -15.23 26.58 -1.75
CA LEU A 353 -16.63 26.87 -2.07
C LEU A 353 -17.56 25.72 -1.64
N ALA A 354 -17.10 24.48 -1.72
CA ALA A 354 -17.82 23.34 -1.16
C ALA A 354 -18.08 23.53 0.34
N LYS A 355 -17.06 23.95 1.09
CA LYS A 355 -17.19 24.23 2.53
C LYS A 355 -18.12 25.39 2.82
N LEU A 356 -17.98 26.51 2.08
CA LEU A 356 -18.76 27.73 2.29
C LEU A 356 -20.23 27.61 1.89
N SER A 357 -20.55 26.75 0.91
CA SER A 357 -21.93 26.49 0.46
C SER A 357 -22.63 25.40 1.28
N GLY A 358 -21.90 24.64 2.12
CA GLY A 358 -22.42 23.48 2.81
C GLY A 358 -22.70 22.31 1.90
N ALA A 359 -21.93 22.16 0.81
CA ALA A 359 -22.01 20.99 -0.06
C ALA A 359 -21.69 19.71 0.71
N ASP A 360 -22.24 18.58 0.29
CA ASP A 360 -21.98 17.27 0.88
C ASP A 360 -20.57 16.77 0.54
N GLY A 361 -19.91 17.39 -0.46
CA GLY A 361 -18.54 17.08 -0.83
C GLY A 361 -18.02 17.89 -2.03
N VAL A 362 -16.85 17.49 -2.49
CA VAL A 362 -16.14 18.06 -3.65
C VAL A 362 -15.73 16.96 -4.61
N HIS A 363 -15.74 17.25 -5.91
CA HIS A 363 -15.21 16.37 -6.96
C HIS A 363 -13.99 17.02 -7.61
N LEU A 364 -12.89 16.28 -7.71
CA LEU A 364 -11.58 16.74 -8.14
C LEU A 364 -11.15 16.08 -9.44
N GLY A 365 -10.52 16.83 -10.31
CA GLY A 365 -9.76 16.32 -11.45
C GLY A 365 -8.33 15.94 -11.04
N GLN A 366 -7.54 15.50 -12.04
CA GLN A 366 -6.15 15.05 -11.79
C GLN A 366 -5.19 16.22 -11.49
N ASP A 367 -5.52 17.42 -11.98
CA ASP A 367 -4.70 18.64 -11.82
C ASP A 367 -5.18 19.54 -10.67
N ASP A 368 -6.24 19.11 -9.95
CA ASP A 368 -6.81 19.86 -8.84
C ASP A 368 -6.08 19.53 -7.51
N LEU A 369 -6.63 20.00 -6.38
CA LEU A 369 -6.11 19.65 -5.05
C LEU A 369 -6.04 18.14 -4.86
N THR A 370 -5.02 17.68 -4.13
CA THR A 370 -4.99 16.27 -3.69
C THR A 370 -6.18 15.94 -2.79
N VAL A 371 -6.58 14.67 -2.75
CA VAL A 371 -7.63 14.19 -1.83
C VAL A 371 -7.33 14.60 -0.38
N ARG A 372 -6.05 14.52 0.01
CA ARG A 372 -5.58 14.88 1.35
C ARG A 372 -5.79 16.37 1.65
N ASP A 373 -5.45 17.25 0.70
CA ASP A 373 -5.56 18.69 0.91
C ASP A 373 -7.01 19.15 0.83
N ALA A 374 -7.78 18.64 -0.13
CA ALA A 374 -9.22 18.91 -0.20
C ALA A 374 -9.93 18.48 1.10
N ARG A 375 -9.58 17.33 1.67
CA ARG A 375 -10.16 16.85 2.93
C ARG A 375 -9.81 17.74 4.13
N ARG A 376 -8.64 18.39 4.13
CA ARG A 376 -8.29 19.40 5.15
C ARG A 376 -9.21 20.61 5.10
N VAL A 377 -9.67 20.97 3.91
CA VAL A 377 -10.58 22.12 3.71
C VAL A 377 -12.01 21.72 4.04
N VAL A 378 -12.54 20.66 3.42
CA VAL A 378 -13.96 20.28 3.56
C VAL A 378 -14.26 19.53 4.86
N GLY A 379 -13.26 18.92 5.48
CA GLY A 379 -13.38 18.14 6.71
C GLY A 379 -13.56 16.64 6.49
N PRO A 380 -13.45 15.84 7.57
CA PRO A 380 -13.35 14.38 7.47
C PRO A 380 -14.66 13.70 7.04
N ARG A 381 -15.81 14.33 7.21
CA ARG A 381 -17.14 13.77 6.92
C ARG A 381 -17.63 14.09 5.51
N SER A 382 -17.04 15.04 4.81
CA SER A 382 -17.43 15.43 3.47
C SER A 382 -16.93 14.40 2.44
N ALA A 383 -17.70 14.12 1.40
CA ALA A 383 -17.28 13.26 0.32
C ALA A 383 -16.20 13.97 -0.54
N VAL A 384 -15.14 13.23 -0.90
CA VAL A 384 -14.14 13.69 -1.87
C VAL A 384 -14.11 12.70 -3.01
N GLY A 385 -14.60 13.13 -4.19
CA GLY A 385 -14.58 12.35 -5.41
C GLY A 385 -13.38 12.68 -6.28
N VAL A 386 -12.90 11.72 -7.07
CA VAL A 386 -11.77 11.91 -7.99
C VAL A 386 -12.11 11.35 -9.37
N SER A 387 -11.86 12.12 -10.42
CA SER A 387 -11.90 11.63 -11.80
C SER A 387 -10.71 10.72 -12.08
N ILE A 388 -10.94 9.56 -12.71
CA ILE A 388 -9.88 8.65 -13.12
C ILE A 388 -10.00 8.25 -14.59
N HIS A 389 -8.85 8.04 -15.23
CA HIS A 389 -8.72 7.73 -16.65
C HIS A 389 -7.95 6.43 -16.93
N ASP A 390 -7.38 5.82 -15.91
CA ASP A 390 -6.70 4.52 -15.95
C ASP A 390 -6.73 3.84 -14.58
N LEU A 391 -6.31 2.55 -14.53
CA LEU A 391 -6.25 1.78 -13.29
C LEU A 391 -5.22 2.30 -12.28
N GLY A 392 -4.12 2.87 -12.75
CA GLY A 392 -3.12 3.46 -11.86
C GLY A 392 -3.67 4.67 -11.12
N GLN A 393 -4.47 5.51 -11.80
CA GLN A 393 -5.18 6.62 -11.16
C GLN A 393 -6.27 6.13 -10.20
N LEU A 394 -6.99 5.05 -10.53
CA LEU A 394 -7.95 4.41 -9.64
C LEU A 394 -7.25 3.98 -8.35
N GLU A 395 -6.16 3.25 -8.47
CA GLU A 395 -5.41 2.75 -7.33
C GLU A 395 -4.89 3.89 -6.45
N ARG A 396 -4.27 4.92 -7.03
CA ARG A 396 -3.82 6.12 -6.31
C ARG A 396 -4.97 6.82 -5.60
N ALA A 397 -6.10 7.04 -6.26
CA ALA A 397 -7.26 7.71 -5.67
C ALA A 397 -7.80 6.96 -4.45
N VAL A 398 -7.86 5.61 -4.52
CA VAL A 398 -8.26 4.78 -3.37
C VAL A 398 -7.25 4.91 -2.23
N ILE A 399 -5.93 4.82 -2.51
CA ILE A 399 -4.86 4.95 -1.50
C ILE A 399 -4.91 6.32 -0.82
N ASP A 400 -5.17 7.38 -1.58
CA ASP A 400 -5.30 8.75 -1.06
C ASP A 400 -6.56 8.95 -0.20
N GLY A 401 -7.48 8.00 -0.23
CA GLY A 401 -8.70 8.00 0.58
C GLY A 401 -9.84 8.77 -0.08
N ALA A 402 -9.99 8.68 -1.41
CA ALA A 402 -11.16 9.15 -2.12
C ALA A 402 -12.43 8.47 -1.55
N SER A 403 -13.55 9.20 -1.57
CA SER A 403 -14.84 8.68 -1.15
C SER A 403 -15.60 8.04 -2.31
N TYR A 404 -15.33 8.45 -3.53
CA TYR A 404 -15.90 7.89 -4.75
C TYR A 404 -15.08 8.28 -5.97
N LEU A 405 -15.33 7.61 -7.10
CA LEU A 405 -14.60 7.86 -8.34
C LEU A 405 -15.54 8.27 -9.47
N GLY A 406 -15.01 9.09 -10.37
CA GLY A 406 -15.60 9.35 -11.70
C GLY A 406 -14.76 8.62 -12.75
N VAL A 407 -15.29 7.56 -13.34
CA VAL A 407 -14.60 6.68 -14.29
C VAL A 407 -14.91 7.11 -15.72
N GLY A 408 -13.97 7.68 -16.44
CA GLY A 408 -14.20 8.15 -17.80
C GLY A 408 -13.07 9.01 -18.36
N PRO A 409 -13.28 9.63 -19.54
CA PRO A 409 -14.52 9.65 -20.32
C PRO A 409 -14.79 8.34 -21.07
N VAL A 410 -16.01 7.79 -20.91
CA VAL A 410 -16.36 6.52 -21.56
C VAL A 410 -16.54 6.70 -23.06
N PHE A 411 -17.23 7.78 -23.46
CA PHE A 411 -17.44 8.17 -24.85
C PHE A 411 -16.94 9.60 -25.09
N LEU A 412 -16.78 9.96 -26.34
CA LEU A 412 -16.47 11.33 -26.72
C LEU A 412 -17.52 12.30 -26.16
N SER A 413 -17.08 13.41 -25.60
CA SER A 413 -17.93 14.39 -24.95
C SER A 413 -17.65 15.78 -25.49
N GLU A 414 -18.71 16.50 -25.84
CA GLU A 414 -18.60 17.89 -26.22
C GLU A 414 -18.29 18.84 -25.05
N THR A 415 -18.48 18.39 -23.83
CA THR A 415 -18.38 19.24 -22.62
C THR A 415 -16.94 19.40 -22.14
N LYS A 416 -16.05 18.44 -22.44
CA LYS A 416 -14.61 18.47 -22.18
C LYS A 416 -13.92 17.75 -23.32
N GLN A 417 -13.03 18.45 -24.01
CA GLN A 417 -12.22 17.85 -25.08
C GLN A 417 -11.15 16.99 -24.40
N PHE A 418 -11.22 15.70 -24.64
CA PHE A 418 -10.16 14.75 -24.32
C PHE A 418 -9.58 14.24 -25.64
N ASP A 419 -8.27 14.16 -25.72
CA ASP A 419 -7.56 13.61 -26.88
C ASP A 419 -7.85 12.12 -27.09
N THR A 420 -8.21 11.43 -26.01
CA THR A 420 -8.57 10.00 -26.00
C THR A 420 -9.72 9.74 -25.04
N HIS A 421 -10.57 8.77 -25.38
CA HIS A 421 -11.59 8.22 -24.49
C HIS A 421 -11.17 6.82 -24.02
N VAL A 422 -11.44 6.52 -22.76
CA VAL A 422 -11.01 5.26 -22.13
C VAL A 422 -11.94 4.08 -22.48
N GLY A 423 -13.11 4.37 -22.99
CA GLY A 423 -14.07 3.38 -23.45
C GLY A 423 -14.64 2.49 -22.35
N LEU A 424 -15.39 1.47 -22.79
CA LEU A 424 -16.01 0.49 -21.89
C LEU A 424 -14.99 -0.44 -21.20
N ALA A 425 -13.75 -0.49 -21.69
CA ALA A 425 -12.71 -1.32 -21.10
C ALA A 425 -12.38 -0.89 -19.67
N LEU A 426 -12.20 0.40 -19.43
CA LEU A 426 -11.94 0.92 -18.08
C LEU A 426 -13.16 0.73 -17.15
N VAL A 427 -14.38 0.80 -17.68
CA VAL A 427 -15.60 0.55 -16.92
C VAL A 427 -15.60 -0.88 -16.35
N ARG A 428 -15.28 -1.90 -17.19
CA ARG A 428 -15.15 -3.30 -16.76
C ARG A 428 -14.04 -3.47 -15.72
N GLN A 429 -12.88 -2.89 -15.99
CA GLN A 429 -11.75 -2.96 -15.08
C GLN A 429 -12.07 -2.32 -13.71
N ALA A 430 -12.76 -1.19 -13.68
CA ALA A 430 -13.17 -0.55 -12.44
C ALA A 430 -14.18 -1.40 -11.66
N ALA A 431 -15.13 -2.04 -12.36
CA ALA A 431 -16.12 -2.93 -11.75
C ALA A 431 -15.46 -4.15 -11.08
N GLU A 432 -14.36 -4.65 -11.64
CA GLU A 432 -13.61 -5.79 -11.09
C GLU A 432 -12.60 -5.37 -10.02
N ALA A 433 -12.12 -4.12 -10.03
CA ALA A 433 -11.01 -3.69 -9.20
C ALA A 433 -11.43 -3.27 -7.79
N THR A 434 -12.54 -2.54 -7.64
CA THR A 434 -12.88 -1.88 -6.36
C THR A 434 -14.37 -1.85 -6.06
N SER A 435 -14.70 -1.96 -4.78
CA SER A 435 -16.04 -1.74 -4.24
C SER A 435 -16.32 -0.29 -3.87
N LEU A 436 -15.31 0.59 -3.94
CA LEU A 436 -15.50 2.01 -3.70
C LEU A 436 -16.59 2.53 -4.67
N PRO A 437 -17.60 3.30 -4.23
CA PRO A 437 -18.61 3.85 -5.13
C PRO A 437 -17.96 4.59 -6.30
N TRP A 438 -18.41 4.32 -7.51
CA TRP A 438 -17.94 5.03 -8.70
C TRP A 438 -19.05 5.25 -9.71
N PHE A 439 -18.93 6.30 -10.49
CA PHE A 439 -19.85 6.67 -11.53
C PHE A 439 -19.15 6.64 -12.89
N ALA A 440 -19.68 5.89 -13.85
CA ALA A 440 -19.25 6.01 -15.24
C ALA A 440 -19.65 7.39 -15.78
N ILE A 441 -18.73 8.09 -16.44
CA ILE A 441 -18.93 9.47 -16.91
C ILE A 441 -18.32 9.69 -18.29
N GLY A 442 -18.87 10.63 -19.03
CA GLY A 442 -18.37 11.10 -20.33
C GLY A 442 -19.17 10.57 -21.50
N GLY A 443 -19.93 11.46 -22.13
CA GLY A 443 -20.72 11.19 -23.33
C GLY A 443 -21.86 10.18 -23.15
N ILE A 444 -22.30 9.92 -21.92
CA ILE A 444 -23.38 8.97 -21.63
C ILE A 444 -24.75 9.66 -21.82
N ASP A 445 -25.63 8.98 -22.54
CA ASP A 445 -27.02 9.38 -22.81
C ASP A 445 -27.95 8.17 -22.91
N SER A 446 -29.24 8.39 -23.29
CA SER A 446 -30.22 7.31 -23.45
C SER A 446 -29.90 6.32 -24.58
N HIS A 447 -29.04 6.64 -25.53
CA HIS A 447 -28.73 5.76 -26.65
C HIS A 447 -27.61 4.76 -26.30
N ASN A 448 -26.71 5.11 -25.37
CA ASN A 448 -25.52 4.31 -25.08
C ASN A 448 -25.40 3.80 -23.64
N ILE A 449 -26.29 4.21 -22.72
CA ILE A 449 -26.26 3.82 -21.32
C ILE A 449 -26.30 2.29 -21.11
N GLU A 450 -27.03 1.55 -21.95
CA GLU A 450 -27.14 0.09 -21.83
C GLU A 450 -25.78 -0.58 -21.92
N SER A 451 -24.93 -0.16 -22.86
CA SER A 451 -23.56 -0.70 -22.99
C SER A 451 -22.68 -0.39 -21.78
N VAL A 452 -22.92 0.73 -21.09
CA VAL A 452 -22.20 1.12 -19.87
C VAL A 452 -22.64 0.23 -18.70
N LEU A 453 -23.93 -0.02 -18.58
CA LEU A 453 -24.49 -0.92 -17.57
C LEU A 453 -24.04 -2.38 -17.83
N GLU A 454 -23.99 -2.81 -19.09
CA GLU A 454 -23.45 -4.13 -19.48
C GLU A 454 -21.97 -4.29 -19.18
N ALA A 455 -21.22 -3.21 -19.19
CA ALA A 455 -19.82 -3.21 -18.80
C ALA A 455 -19.62 -3.28 -17.28
N GLY A 456 -20.69 -3.32 -16.46
CA GLY A 456 -20.64 -3.49 -15.00
C GLY A 456 -20.88 -2.21 -14.20
N ALA A 457 -21.18 -1.08 -14.85
CA ALA A 457 -21.55 0.12 -14.11
C ALA A 457 -22.93 -0.03 -13.47
N SER A 458 -23.05 0.31 -12.21
CA SER A 458 -24.34 0.42 -11.49
C SER A 458 -24.76 1.87 -11.24
N ARG A 459 -23.86 2.82 -11.58
CA ARG A 459 -24.00 4.26 -11.34
C ARG A 459 -23.46 5.03 -12.53
N VAL A 460 -24.17 6.06 -12.93
CA VAL A 460 -23.74 6.91 -14.07
C VAL A 460 -23.77 8.39 -13.71
N ALA A 461 -22.86 9.16 -14.31
CA ALA A 461 -22.82 10.60 -14.23
C ALA A 461 -23.01 11.20 -15.62
N VAL A 462 -23.96 12.15 -15.75
CA VAL A 462 -24.35 12.75 -17.01
C VAL A 462 -24.36 14.28 -16.92
N SER A 463 -24.12 14.96 -18.02
CA SER A 463 -24.18 16.43 -18.10
C SER A 463 -25.06 16.85 -19.24
N ALA A 464 -24.54 16.91 -20.48
CA ALA A 464 -25.23 17.42 -21.66
C ALA A 464 -26.56 16.71 -21.94
N ALA A 465 -26.64 15.41 -21.68
CA ALA A 465 -27.85 14.60 -21.82
C ALA A 465 -29.05 15.15 -21.04
N ILE A 466 -28.79 15.84 -19.93
CA ILE A 466 -29.83 16.47 -19.10
C ILE A 466 -29.87 17.98 -19.30
N ALA A 467 -28.73 18.66 -19.22
CA ALA A 467 -28.68 20.13 -19.26
C ALA A 467 -29.18 20.73 -20.59
N ARG A 468 -29.07 19.99 -21.69
CA ARG A 468 -29.52 20.40 -23.02
C ARG A 468 -30.86 19.77 -23.47
N ALA A 469 -31.43 18.90 -22.62
CA ALA A 469 -32.69 18.23 -22.96
C ALA A 469 -33.85 19.23 -22.96
N THR A 470 -34.78 19.07 -23.88
CA THR A 470 -36.02 19.85 -23.91
C THR A 470 -36.83 19.66 -22.62
N SER A 471 -36.77 18.47 -22.05
CA SER A 471 -37.34 18.16 -20.75
C SER A 471 -36.30 17.42 -19.87
N PRO A 472 -35.53 18.14 -19.03
CA PRO A 472 -34.55 17.53 -18.14
C PRO A 472 -35.17 16.47 -17.24
N ARG A 473 -36.39 16.66 -16.75
CA ARG A 473 -37.16 15.70 -15.97
C ARG A 473 -37.37 14.38 -16.69
N ALA A 474 -37.85 14.44 -17.93
CA ALA A 474 -38.12 13.25 -18.74
C ALA A 474 -36.82 12.50 -19.05
N ALA A 475 -35.76 13.21 -19.41
CA ALA A 475 -34.46 12.63 -19.70
C ALA A 475 -33.83 11.96 -18.45
N CYS A 476 -33.91 12.61 -17.28
CA CYS A 476 -33.46 11.98 -16.01
C CYS A 476 -34.28 10.72 -15.70
N ARG A 477 -35.59 10.76 -15.82
CA ARG A 477 -36.46 9.63 -15.56
C ARG A 477 -36.13 8.45 -16.48
N GLU A 478 -35.95 8.70 -17.75
CA GLU A 478 -35.57 7.67 -18.73
C GLU A 478 -34.26 6.97 -18.34
N LEU A 479 -33.22 7.75 -18.02
CA LEU A 479 -31.94 7.18 -17.56
C LEU A 479 -32.09 6.43 -16.26
N ARG A 480 -32.83 6.98 -15.29
CA ARG A 480 -33.09 6.33 -14.01
C ARG A 480 -33.80 5.00 -14.18
N ASP A 481 -34.86 4.94 -14.98
CA ASP A 481 -35.63 3.72 -15.24
C ASP A 481 -34.76 2.61 -15.86
N ARG A 482 -33.77 2.98 -16.69
CA ARG A 482 -32.80 2.03 -17.26
C ARG A 482 -31.81 1.51 -16.24
N ILE A 483 -31.32 2.36 -15.34
CA ILE A 483 -30.42 1.98 -14.24
C ILE A 483 -31.15 1.04 -13.27
N ASP A 484 -32.43 1.33 -12.94
CA ASP A 484 -33.18 0.57 -11.93
C ASP A 484 -33.71 -0.78 -12.42
N ARG A 485 -33.72 -1.04 -13.74
CA ARG A 485 -34.09 -2.34 -14.32
C ARG A 485 -33.00 -3.39 -14.15
N ARG A 486 -31.84 -3.00 -13.71
CA ARG A 486 -30.69 -3.88 -13.42
C ARG A 486 -30.37 -3.93 -11.94
#